data_f60e0e13467b4987eeec47a54ce07d7e
#
_entry.id   f60e0e13467b4987eeec47a54ce07d7e
#
_cell.length_a   1.000
_cell.length_b   1.000
_cell.length_c   1.000
_cell.angle_alpha   90.00
_cell.angle_beta   90.00
_cell.angle_gamma   90.00
#
_symmetry.space_group_name_H-M   'P 1'
#
loop_
_entity.id
_entity.type
_entity.pdbx_description
1 polymer ?
#
loop_
_entity_poly.entity_id
_entity_poly.type
_entity_poly.pdbx_seq_one_letter_code
_entity_poly.pdbx_strand_id
1 'polypeptide(L)'
;APTVTGVPADAAFGTNNTDWQDEIYRTAFGTDHNISMSGSINRKAPVRVSLGYTNQNGIIRTNNYKRYTFDGGLAPKFFKDHLSVNVNLKASMEDNTRVDESVVGNALAYDPTRPVHTGSETSATDPGRGYFIWMNGNSPMAIQTDNPVAQLELQNLHNKLYRSIGNVALNYKVHGFEDLQLNLNL
;
A
#
# COMPACT_ATOMS: atom_id res chain seq x y z
N ALA A 1 5.24 -20.64 42.26
CA ALA A 1 4.64 -20.96 40.96
C ALA A 1 4.16 -22.40 41.01
N PRO A 2 2.96 -22.74 40.56
CA PRO A 2 2.49 -24.15 40.54
C PRO A 2 3.35 -24.94 39.57
N THR A 3 4.03 -25.96 40.06
CA THR A 3 4.77 -26.93 39.26
C THR A 3 3.77 -27.90 38.65
N VAL A 4 3.45 -27.74 37.38
CA VAL A 4 2.62 -28.70 36.63
C VAL A 4 3.55 -29.84 36.21
N THR A 5 3.41 -31.00 36.87
CA THR A 5 4.19 -32.20 36.57
C THR A 5 3.77 -32.72 35.18
N GLY A 6 4.72 -32.87 34.28
CA GLY A 6 4.50 -33.46 32.95
C GLY A 6 4.47 -32.47 31.78
N VAL A 7 4.67 -31.16 32.02
CA VAL A 7 4.86 -30.17 30.97
C VAL A 7 6.36 -30.02 30.70
N PRO A 8 6.82 -30.06 29.44
CA PRO A 8 8.21 -29.77 29.10
C PRO A 8 8.66 -28.44 29.70
N ALA A 9 9.94 -28.31 30.09
CA ALA A 9 10.45 -27.09 30.72
C ALA A 9 10.32 -25.82 29.84
N ASP A 10 10.27 -26.00 28.53
CA ASP A 10 10.02 -24.99 27.51
C ASP A 10 8.55 -24.57 27.40
N ALA A 11 7.62 -25.37 27.93
CA ALA A 11 6.20 -25.01 28.07
C ALA A 11 5.89 -24.30 29.40
N ALA A 12 6.89 -24.10 30.27
CA ALA A 12 6.71 -23.26 31.45
C ALA A 12 6.39 -21.82 31.08
N PHE A 13 5.52 -21.17 31.86
CA PHE A 13 5.21 -19.76 31.65
C PHE A 13 6.49 -18.91 31.71
N GLY A 14 6.63 -17.98 30.75
CA GLY A 14 7.69 -16.99 30.76
C GLY A 14 7.49 -15.95 31.89
N THR A 15 8.45 -15.07 32.05
CA THR A 15 8.44 -14.00 33.07
C THR A 15 8.05 -12.63 32.51
N ASN A 16 7.83 -12.55 31.20
CA ASN A 16 7.45 -11.31 30.52
C ASN A 16 5.95 -11.02 30.70
N ASN A 17 5.56 -9.82 30.39
CA ASN A 17 4.17 -9.38 30.31
C ASN A 17 4.05 -8.52 29.04
N THR A 18 4.00 -9.20 27.89
CA THR A 18 3.97 -8.57 26.57
C THR A 18 2.54 -8.30 26.16
N ASP A 19 2.18 -7.06 25.91
CA ASP A 19 0.93 -6.69 25.25
C ASP A 19 1.14 -6.78 23.73
N TRP A 20 0.80 -7.94 23.16
CA TRP A 20 0.98 -8.20 21.74
C TRP A 20 0.16 -7.32 20.84
N GLN A 21 -0.97 -6.76 21.34
CA GLN A 21 -1.77 -5.82 20.57
C GLN A 21 -1.07 -4.47 20.47
N ASP A 22 -0.49 -3.97 21.56
CA ASP A 22 0.28 -2.73 21.55
C ASP A 22 1.52 -2.84 20.65
N GLU A 23 2.14 -4.03 20.60
CA GLU A 23 3.29 -4.30 19.73
C GLU A 23 2.98 -4.29 18.24
N ILE A 24 1.76 -4.63 17.83
CA ILE A 24 1.37 -4.65 16.40
C ILE A 24 0.67 -3.39 15.93
N TYR A 25 0.07 -2.62 16.84
CA TYR A 25 -0.65 -1.41 16.48
C TYR A 25 0.19 -0.15 16.62
N ARG A 26 -0.21 0.88 15.92
CA ARG A 26 0.34 2.23 16.03
C ARG A 26 -0.73 3.28 15.76
N THR A 27 -0.52 4.50 16.24
CA THR A 27 -1.28 5.65 15.75
C THR A 27 -0.99 5.85 14.27
N ALA A 28 -2.03 5.78 13.44
CA ALA A 28 -1.93 5.94 12.01
C ALA A 28 -2.13 7.41 11.61
N PHE A 29 -1.36 7.87 10.63
CA PHE A 29 -1.47 9.20 10.06
C PHE A 29 -1.62 9.10 8.55
N GLY A 30 -2.54 9.88 7.98
CA GLY A 30 -2.75 9.98 6.55
C GLY A 30 -2.71 11.41 6.05
N THR A 31 -2.17 11.62 4.86
CA THR A 31 -2.17 12.90 4.16
C THR A 31 -2.65 12.71 2.73
N ASP A 32 -3.40 13.70 2.23
CA ASP A 32 -3.84 13.77 0.84
C ASP A 32 -3.62 15.20 0.32
N HIS A 33 -2.92 15.32 -0.80
CA HIS A 33 -2.61 16.59 -1.42
C HIS A 33 -2.99 16.55 -2.89
N ASN A 34 -3.68 17.56 -3.37
CA ASN A 34 -4.03 17.72 -4.78
C ASN A 34 -3.78 19.16 -5.22
N ILE A 35 -3.07 19.30 -6.33
CA ILE A 35 -2.84 20.59 -6.98
C ILE A 35 -3.36 20.49 -8.41
N SER A 36 -4.21 21.43 -8.81
CA SER A 36 -4.69 21.53 -10.18
C SER A 36 -4.49 22.92 -10.73
N MET A 37 -4.07 22.97 -11.99
CA MET A 37 -3.93 24.21 -12.77
C MET A 37 -4.75 24.08 -14.05
N SER A 38 -5.44 25.14 -14.40
CA SER A 38 -6.14 25.24 -15.68
C SER A 38 -5.89 26.59 -16.32
N GLY A 39 -5.82 26.60 -17.63
CA GLY A 39 -5.55 27.81 -18.41
C GLY A 39 -5.85 27.59 -19.86
N SER A 40 -5.38 28.52 -20.69
CA SER A 40 -5.51 28.43 -22.16
C SER A 40 -4.23 28.90 -22.82
N ILE A 41 -3.70 28.08 -23.71
CA ILE A 41 -2.56 28.44 -24.56
C ILE A 41 -3.08 29.25 -25.73
N ASN A 42 -2.56 30.48 -25.92
CA ASN A 42 -2.94 31.40 -26.97
C ASN A 42 -4.48 31.65 -27.08
N ARG A 43 -5.21 31.55 -25.96
CA ARG A 43 -6.68 31.70 -25.88
C ARG A 43 -7.47 30.68 -26.75
N LYS A 44 -6.81 29.68 -27.36
CA LYS A 44 -7.44 28.73 -28.30
C LYS A 44 -7.34 27.26 -27.85
N ALA A 45 -6.42 26.98 -26.96
CA ALA A 45 -6.20 25.62 -26.49
C ALA A 45 -6.34 25.56 -24.97
N PRO A 46 -7.53 25.25 -24.43
CA PRO A 46 -7.71 24.99 -23.02
C PRO A 46 -6.81 23.86 -22.59
N VAL A 47 -6.14 24.05 -21.46
CA VAL A 47 -5.26 23.05 -20.82
C VAL A 47 -5.62 22.93 -19.35
N ARG A 48 -5.61 21.70 -18.85
CA ARG A 48 -5.75 21.37 -17.42
C ARG A 48 -4.72 20.34 -17.04
N VAL A 49 -4.05 20.56 -15.91
CA VAL A 49 -3.13 19.60 -15.30
C VAL A 49 -3.46 19.49 -13.83
N SER A 50 -3.50 18.28 -13.33
CA SER A 50 -3.71 17.97 -11.91
C SER A 50 -2.70 16.95 -11.43
N LEU A 51 -2.14 17.18 -10.25
CA LEU A 51 -1.20 16.29 -9.57
C LEU A 51 -1.77 15.97 -8.20
N GLY A 52 -1.82 14.69 -7.86
CA GLY A 52 -2.26 14.23 -6.56
C GLY A 52 -1.21 13.36 -5.89
N TYR A 53 -1.10 13.49 -4.57
CA TYR A 53 -0.29 12.65 -3.71
C TYR A 53 -1.08 12.25 -2.48
N THR A 54 -1.22 10.96 -2.27
CA THR A 54 -1.85 10.37 -1.08
C THR A 54 -0.81 9.52 -0.37
N ASN A 55 -0.69 9.67 0.96
CA ASN A 55 0.11 8.79 1.81
C ASN A 55 -0.71 8.44 3.05
N GLN A 56 -0.99 7.15 3.25
CA GLN A 56 -1.79 6.64 4.36
C GLN A 56 -1.04 5.53 5.06
N ASN A 57 -0.75 5.72 6.34
CA ASN A 57 -0.28 4.65 7.20
C ASN A 57 -1.47 3.86 7.74
N GLY A 58 -1.37 2.54 7.78
CA GLY A 58 -2.33 1.71 8.47
C GLY A 58 -2.10 1.70 9.99
N ILE A 59 -3.14 1.34 10.73
CA ILE A 59 -3.08 1.15 12.19
C ILE A 59 -2.20 -0.02 12.59
N ILE A 60 -2.08 -1.05 11.74
CA ILE A 60 -1.11 -2.13 11.93
C ILE A 60 0.25 -1.60 11.45
N ARG A 61 1.29 -1.85 12.25
CA ARG A 61 2.68 -1.46 11.93
C ARG A 61 3.06 -2.02 10.56
N THR A 62 3.99 -1.38 9.88
CA THR A 62 4.47 -1.68 8.52
C THR A 62 3.47 -1.45 7.39
N ASN A 63 2.15 -1.45 7.63
CA ASN A 63 1.17 -1.16 6.59
C ASN A 63 1.25 0.29 6.13
N ASN A 64 1.44 0.50 4.82
CA ASN A 64 1.50 1.84 4.23
C ASN A 64 0.99 1.81 2.78
N TYR A 65 0.21 2.82 2.43
CA TYR A 65 -0.28 3.05 1.07
C TYR A 65 0.13 4.42 0.58
N LYS A 66 0.80 4.47 -0.58
CA LYS A 66 1.14 5.71 -1.28
C LYS A 66 0.56 5.68 -2.69
N ARG A 67 -0.01 6.80 -3.11
CA ARG A 67 -0.53 6.96 -4.46
C ARG A 67 -0.12 8.29 -5.03
N TYR A 68 0.39 8.25 -6.24
CA TYR A 68 0.67 9.42 -7.07
C TYR A 68 -0.31 9.40 -8.24
N THR A 69 -0.93 10.54 -8.54
CA THR A 69 -1.84 10.68 -9.67
C THR A 69 -1.45 11.86 -10.53
N PHE A 70 -1.57 11.68 -11.82
CA PHE A 70 -1.45 12.71 -12.85
C PHE A 70 -2.72 12.70 -13.70
N ASP A 71 -3.32 13.87 -13.93
CA ASP A 71 -4.43 14.06 -14.85
C ASP A 71 -4.09 15.26 -15.74
N GLY A 72 -4.01 15.03 -17.03
CA GLY A 72 -3.70 16.06 -18.04
C GLY A 72 -4.76 16.09 -19.12
N GLY A 73 -5.27 17.27 -19.43
CA GLY A 73 -6.23 17.50 -20.50
C GLY A 73 -5.81 18.67 -21.37
N LEU A 74 -5.95 18.52 -22.69
CA LEU A 74 -5.67 19.54 -23.68
C LEU A 74 -6.76 19.49 -24.75
N ALA A 75 -7.37 20.64 -25.06
CA ALA A 75 -8.47 20.73 -26.03
C ALA A 75 -8.24 21.84 -27.06
N PRO A 76 -7.21 21.75 -27.92
CA PRO A 76 -6.95 22.74 -28.96
C PRO A 76 -8.01 22.72 -30.07
N LYS A 77 -8.25 23.90 -30.64
CA LYS A 77 -9.09 24.08 -31.80
C LYS A 77 -8.27 24.62 -32.96
N PHE A 78 -8.50 24.10 -34.16
CA PHE A 78 -7.79 24.44 -35.40
C PHE A 78 -8.76 24.83 -36.52
N PHE A 79 -8.25 25.44 -37.56
CA PHE A 79 -9.00 25.77 -38.76
C PHE A 79 -10.29 26.60 -38.49
N LYS A 80 -10.19 27.69 -37.72
CA LYS A 80 -11.34 28.51 -37.33
C LYS A 80 -12.45 27.71 -36.65
N ASP A 81 -12.07 26.82 -35.71
CA ASP A 81 -12.92 25.93 -34.92
C ASP A 81 -13.58 24.77 -35.70
N HIS A 82 -13.17 24.51 -36.94
CA HIS A 82 -13.66 23.37 -37.70
C HIS A 82 -13.08 22.03 -37.16
N LEU A 83 -11.86 22.02 -36.64
CA LEU A 83 -11.27 20.85 -36.01
C LEU A 83 -11.07 21.11 -34.52
N SER A 84 -11.73 20.32 -33.68
CA SER A 84 -11.46 20.25 -32.25
C SER A 84 -10.81 18.92 -31.91
N VAL A 85 -9.71 19.01 -31.19
CA VAL A 85 -8.98 17.86 -30.68
C VAL A 85 -9.12 17.85 -29.14
N ASN A 86 -9.45 16.73 -28.56
CA ASN A 86 -9.52 16.58 -27.11
C ASN A 86 -8.62 15.43 -26.70
N VAL A 87 -7.56 15.74 -25.96
CA VAL A 87 -6.60 14.77 -25.47
C VAL A 87 -6.69 14.74 -23.96
N ASN A 88 -6.92 13.57 -23.38
CA ASN A 88 -6.87 13.36 -21.96
C ASN A 88 -5.91 12.22 -21.65
N LEU A 89 -5.10 12.41 -20.62
CA LEU A 89 -4.19 11.41 -20.09
C LEU A 89 -4.32 11.37 -18.58
N LYS A 90 -4.61 10.17 -18.05
CA LYS A 90 -4.58 9.89 -16.62
C LYS A 90 -3.54 8.84 -16.34
N ALA A 91 -2.70 9.10 -15.36
CA ALA A 91 -1.71 8.15 -14.90
C ALA A 91 -1.77 8.04 -13.38
N SER A 92 -1.57 6.86 -12.86
CA SER A 92 -1.41 6.63 -11.42
C SER A 92 -0.32 5.60 -11.14
N MET A 93 0.39 5.85 -10.06
CA MET A 93 1.33 4.92 -9.45
C MET A 93 0.89 4.68 -8.01
N GLU A 94 0.67 3.43 -7.67
CA GLU A 94 0.34 2.99 -6.32
C GLU A 94 1.50 2.16 -5.78
N ASP A 95 1.89 2.44 -4.55
CA ASP A 95 2.91 1.74 -3.79
C ASP A 95 2.27 1.30 -2.47
N ASN A 96 2.08 0.00 -2.30
CA ASN A 96 1.30 -0.55 -1.20
C ASN A 96 2.09 -1.64 -0.48
N THR A 97 2.42 -1.39 0.77
CA THR A 97 2.95 -2.39 1.69
C THR A 97 1.79 -2.93 2.53
N ARG A 98 1.46 -4.18 2.28
CA ARG A 98 0.38 -4.89 3.00
C ARG A 98 0.94 -5.63 4.19
N VAL A 99 0.06 -5.95 5.11
CA VAL A 99 0.31 -6.91 6.19
C VAL A 99 -0.65 -8.09 6.06
N ASP A 100 -0.22 -9.23 6.51
CA ASP A 100 -1.09 -10.40 6.63
C ASP A 100 -2.09 -10.17 7.77
N GLU A 101 -3.38 -10.30 7.47
CA GLU A 101 -4.46 -10.07 8.45
C GLU A 101 -4.42 -11.08 9.60
N SER A 102 -3.79 -12.23 9.41
CA SER A 102 -3.58 -13.24 10.47
C SER A 102 -2.79 -12.71 11.66
N VAL A 103 -1.99 -11.65 11.46
CA VAL A 103 -1.20 -11.02 12.53
C VAL A 103 -2.06 -10.59 13.73
N VAL A 104 -3.29 -10.14 13.48
CA VAL A 104 -4.23 -9.72 14.55
C VAL A 104 -4.69 -10.95 15.36
N GLY A 105 -5.05 -12.02 14.66
CA GLY A 105 -5.40 -13.29 15.31
C GLY A 105 -4.23 -13.88 16.09
N ASN A 106 -3.03 -13.82 15.53
CA ASN A 106 -1.82 -14.27 16.18
C ASN A 106 -1.53 -13.45 17.44
N ALA A 107 -1.67 -12.12 17.40
CA ALA A 107 -1.47 -11.26 18.57
C ALA A 107 -2.47 -11.54 19.72
N LEU A 108 -3.69 -11.96 19.38
CA LEU A 108 -4.70 -12.35 20.39
C LEU A 108 -4.42 -13.71 21.00
N ALA A 109 -3.81 -14.62 20.25
CA ALA A 109 -3.59 -16.01 20.66
C ALA A 109 -2.18 -16.26 21.22
N TYR A 110 -1.24 -15.31 21.01
CA TYR A 110 0.14 -15.50 21.45
C TYR A 110 0.27 -15.39 22.99
N ASP A 111 1.18 -16.18 23.56
CA ASP A 111 1.42 -16.21 25.00
C ASP A 111 2.02 -14.87 25.49
N PRO A 112 1.32 -14.12 26.35
CA PRO A 112 1.80 -12.83 26.87
C PRO A 112 3.02 -12.96 27.78
N THR A 113 3.33 -14.18 28.28
CA THR A 113 4.50 -14.41 29.12
C THR A 113 5.80 -14.52 28.34
N ARG A 114 5.73 -14.44 27.01
CA ARG A 114 6.90 -14.53 26.13
C ARG A 114 7.38 -13.16 25.68
N PRO A 115 8.69 -12.98 25.49
CA PRO A 115 9.25 -11.76 24.97
C PRO A 115 9.02 -11.64 23.45
N VAL A 116 9.05 -10.44 22.91
CA VAL A 116 9.07 -10.21 21.46
C VAL A 116 10.38 -10.74 20.87
N HIS A 117 11.50 -10.39 21.50
CA HIS A 117 12.84 -10.75 21.06
C HIS A 117 13.53 -11.69 22.05
N THR A 118 14.37 -12.56 21.54
CA THR A 118 15.18 -13.49 22.37
C THR A 118 16.46 -12.87 22.89
N GLY A 119 16.82 -11.66 22.45
CA GLY A 119 18.10 -11.00 22.76
C GLY A 119 19.30 -11.59 22.00
N SER A 120 19.11 -12.63 21.21
CA SER A 120 20.11 -13.20 20.30
C SER A 120 19.97 -12.58 18.92
N GLU A 121 20.25 -11.29 18.81
CA GLU A 121 20.12 -10.61 17.54
C GLU A 121 21.10 -11.19 16.51
N THR A 122 20.55 -11.60 15.36
CA THR A 122 21.25 -11.78 14.09
C THR A 122 22.21 -12.97 13.92
N SER A 123 22.01 -14.09 14.57
CA SER A 123 22.65 -15.30 14.07
C SER A 123 21.92 -15.79 12.81
N ALA A 124 22.62 -15.94 11.68
CA ALA A 124 22.07 -16.59 10.48
C ALA A 124 21.58 -18.02 10.72
N THR A 125 21.94 -18.57 11.88
CA THR A 125 21.56 -19.90 12.38
C THR A 125 20.37 -19.87 13.35
N ASP A 126 19.89 -18.67 13.76
CA ASP A 126 18.70 -18.54 14.58
C ASP A 126 17.45 -18.62 13.69
N PRO A 127 16.61 -19.66 13.81
CA PRO A 127 15.38 -19.79 13.03
C PRO A 127 14.41 -18.62 13.24
N GLY A 128 14.41 -18.02 14.45
CA GLY A 128 13.57 -16.88 14.81
C GLY A 128 14.12 -15.53 14.37
N ARG A 129 15.35 -15.47 13.88
CA ARG A 129 16.03 -14.21 13.49
C ARG A 129 15.97 -13.13 14.57
N GLY A 130 16.18 -13.53 15.83
CA GLY A 130 16.10 -12.65 16.98
C GLY A 130 14.72 -12.52 17.61
N TYR A 131 13.67 -13.03 16.98
CA TYR A 131 12.32 -13.08 17.55
C TYR A 131 12.08 -14.38 18.32
N PHE A 132 11.30 -14.30 19.39
CA PHE A 132 10.90 -15.50 20.09
C PHE A 132 9.99 -16.35 19.20
N ILE A 133 10.34 -17.61 19.03
CA ILE A 133 9.53 -18.64 18.36
C ILE A 133 9.47 -19.90 19.23
N TRP A 134 8.41 -20.67 19.07
CA TRP A 134 8.28 -21.95 19.73
C TRP A 134 9.19 -22.99 19.08
N MET A 135 9.98 -23.66 19.89
CA MET A 135 10.95 -24.67 19.46
C MET A 135 10.61 -26.03 20.02
N ASN A 136 10.82 -27.09 19.24
CA ASN A 136 10.89 -28.46 19.70
C ASN A 136 12.30 -28.96 19.45
N GLY A 137 13.11 -28.98 20.52
CA GLY A 137 14.55 -29.17 20.40
C GLY A 137 15.18 -28.06 19.54
N ASN A 138 15.79 -28.42 18.42
CA ASN A 138 16.44 -27.48 17.50
C ASN A 138 15.57 -27.06 16.28
N SER A 139 14.30 -27.43 16.26
CA SER A 139 13.39 -27.14 15.15
C SER A 139 12.20 -26.28 15.58
N PRO A 140 11.79 -25.29 14.76
CA PRO A 140 10.56 -24.54 14.99
C PRO A 140 9.33 -25.46 15.04
N MET A 141 8.40 -25.15 15.94
CA MET A 141 7.13 -25.89 16.07
C MET A 141 6.12 -25.36 15.05
N ALA A 142 5.80 -26.17 14.03
CA ALA A 142 4.90 -25.80 12.94
C ALA A 142 3.42 -25.60 13.34
N ILE A 143 3.01 -26.08 14.52
CA ILE A 143 1.60 -26.04 14.98
C ILE A 143 1.33 -24.87 15.93
N GLN A 144 2.34 -24.08 16.26
CA GLN A 144 2.20 -22.96 17.19
C GLN A 144 1.91 -21.65 16.41
N THR A 145 1.32 -20.72 17.13
CA THR A 145 1.07 -19.37 16.62
C THR A 145 2.40 -18.66 16.34
N ASP A 146 2.51 -18.04 15.18
CA ASP A 146 3.69 -17.26 14.80
C ASP A 146 3.80 -15.97 15.65
N ASN A 147 5.03 -15.57 15.95
CA ASN A 147 5.28 -14.29 16.59
C ASN A 147 4.74 -13.15 15.71
N PRO A 148 3.74 -12.37 16.18
CA PRO A 148 3.07 -11.39 15.35
C PRO A 148 3.98 -10.24 14.91
N VAL A 149 4.98 -9.87 15.73
CA VAL A 149 5.95 -8.84 15.38
C VAL A 149 6.93 -9.34 14.32
N ALA A 150 7.40 -10.58 14.47
CA ALA A 150 8.23 -11.24 13.46
C ALA A 150 7.50 -11.33 12.12
N GLN A 151 6.22 -11.66 12.13
CA GLN A 151 5.39 -11.71 10.94
C GLN A 151 5.31 -10.34 10.24
N LEU A 152 5.16 -9.25 10.99
CA LEU A 152 5.13 -7.90 10.44
C LEU A 152 6.48 -7.45 9.85
N GLU A 153 7.58 -7.79 10.49
CA GLU A 153 8.88 -7.23 10.15
C GLU A 153 9.68 -8.11 9.17
N LEU A 154 9.46 -9.43 9.20
CA LEU A 154 10.14 -10.37 8.30
C LEU A 154 9.38 -10.63 7.00
N GLN A 155 8.07 -10.42 6.96
CA GLN A 155 7.29 -10.55 5.73
C GLN A 155 7.31 -9.23 4.96
N ASN A 156 7.58 -9.32 3.66
CA ASN A 156 7.55 -8.18 2.75
C ASN A 156 6.46 -8.38 1.69
N LEU A 157 5.24 -7.92 2.00
CA LEU A 157 4.10 -7.95 1.10
C LEU A 157 3.96 -6.62 0.36
N HIS A 158 4.97 -6.28 -0.45
CA HIS A 158 5.05 -5.03 -1.18
C HIS A 158 4.54 -5.18 -2.61
N ASN A 159 3.67 -4.27 -3.04
CA ASN A 159 3.10 -4.24 -4.39
C ASN A 159 3.16 -2.84 -4.98
N LYS A 160 3.64 -2.75 -6.22
CA LYS A 160 3.61 -1.53 -7.03
C LYS A 160 2.70 -1.72 -8.23
N LEU A 161 1.79 -0.78 -8.42
CA LEU A 161 0.84 -0.80 -9.52
C LEU A 161 0.93 0.51 -10.31
N TYR A 162 1.10 0.37 -11.62
CA TYR A 162 1.13 1.48 -12.56
C TYR A 162 -0.06 1.38 -13.48
N ARG A 163 -0.80 2.47 -13.63
CA ARG A 163 -1.93 2.56 -14.56
C ARG A 163 -1.77 3.82 -15.41
N SER A 164 -2.07 3.70 -16.70
CA SER A 164 -2.16 4.84 -17.61
C SER A 164 -3.35 4.63 -18.53
N ILE A 165 -4.17 5.65 -18.65
CA ILE A 165 -5.35 5.67 -19.52
C ILE A 165 -5.30 6.96 -20.30
N GLY A 166 -5.30 6.86 -21.61
CA GLY A 166 -5.37 8.00 -22.54
C GLY A 166 -6.61 7.91 -23.41
N ASN A 167 -7.09 9.07 -23.80
CA ASN A 167 -8.15 9.19 -24.79
C ASN A 167 -7.83 10.37 -25.71
N VAL A 168 -8.02 10.17 -27.01
CA VAL A 168 -7.92 11.21 -28.03
C VAL A 168 -9.23 11.25 -28.82
N ALA A 169 -9.96 12.36 -28.70
CA ALA A 169 -11.17 12.59 -29.48
C ALA A 169 -10.92 13.68 -30.50
N LEU A 170 -11.23 13.42 -31.76
CA LEU A 170 -11.18 14.34 -32.88
C LEU A 170 -12.59 14.61 -33.35
N ASN A 171 -12.97 15.85 -33.44
CA ASN A 171 -14.23 16.29 -34.05
C ASN A 171 -13.94 17.27 -35.15
N TYR A 172 -14.35 16.94 -36.37
CA TYR A 172 -14.16 17.76 -37.56
C TYR A 172 -15.50 18.16 -38.19
N LYS A 173 -15.77 19.45 -38.27
CA LYS A 173 -16.90 20.03 -38.99
C LYS A 173 -16.50 20.22 -40.44
N VAL A 174 -17.22 19.62 -41.37
CA VAL A 174 -16.88 19.68 -42.81
C VAL A 174 -17.12 21.08 -43.32
N HIS A 175 -16.09 21.65 -43.92
CA HIS A 175 -16.18 23.01 -44.47
C HIS A 175 -17.19 23.07 -45.61
N GLY A 176 -18.14 24.00 -45.54
CA GLY A 176 -19.24 24.12 -46.51
C GLY A 176 -20.47 23.23 -46.22
N PHE A 177 -20.37 22.30 -45.27
CA PHE A 177 -21.46 21.46 -44.79
C PHE A 177 -21.38 21.38 -43.26
N GLU A 178 -21.63 22.53 -42.61
CA GLU A 178 -21.37 22.64 -41.15
C GLU A 178 -22.24 21.74 -40.27
N ASP A 179 -23.34 21.23 -40.79
CA ASP A 179 -24.16 20.22 -40.14
C ASP A 179 -23.55 18.82 -40.18
N LEU A 180 -22.55 18.59 -41.05
CA LEU A 180 -21.86 17.30 -41.14
C LEU A 180 -20.63 17.30 -40.24
N GLN A 181 -20.64 16.43 -39.26
CA GLN A 181 -19.54 16.26 -38.31
C GLN A 181 -18.97 14.85 -38.35
N LEU A 182 -17.65 14.77 -38.41
CA LEU A 182 -16.90 13.51 -38.30
C LEU A 182 -16.28 13.40 -36.90
N ASN A 183 -16.58 12.34 -36.17
CA ASN A 183 -16.08 12.10 -34.85
C ASN A 183 -15.22 10.83 -34.84
N LEU A 184 -13.99 10.94 -34.33
CA LEU A 184 -13.08 9.82 -34.11
C LEU A 184 -12.65 9.82 -32.65
N ASN A 185 -12.81 8.68 -31.97
CA ASN A 185 -12.34 8.44 -30.62
C ASN A 185 -11.37 7.26 -30.62
N LEU A 186 -10.22 7.48 -30.00
CA LEU A 186 -9.13 6.51 -29.87
C LEU A 186 -8.79 6.31 -28.40
#